data_33f0ac379f4fcea467bd35262cd672c8
#
_entry.id   33f0ac379f4fcea467bd35262cd672c8
#
_cell.length_a   1.000
_cell.length_b   1.000
_cell.length_c   1.000
_cell.angle_alpha   90.00
_cell.angle_beta   90.00
_cell.angle_gamma   90.00
#
_symmetry.space_group_name_H-M   'P 1'
#
loop_
_entity.id
_entity.type
_entity.pdbx_description
1 polymer ?
#
loop_
_entity_poly.entity_id
_entity_poly.type
_entity_poly.pdbx_seq_one_letter_code
_entity_poly.pdbx_strand_id
1 'polypeptide(L)'
;MIRRMKKLQRKKCQKFEWKDVDLKDVNYIDKWQRTEHSQSVLAYHTTDGSFQDLDILAEAAAALKDEGFIMVGRTALVQEEKIEKIQSIENNGSVITFKDGTQLHVLKQM
;
A
#
# COMPACT_ATOMS: atom_id res chain seq x y z
N MET A 1 -4.87 12.40 -8.81
CA MET A 1 -4.25 11.67 -9.95
C MET A 1 -4.91 10.31 -10.11
N ILE A 2 -5.35 10.00 -11.32
CA ILE A 2 -5.98 8.72 -11.62
C ILE A 2 -4.98 7.87 -12.40
N ARG A 3 -4.81 6.62 -12.00
CA ARG A 3 -3.89 5.68 -12.64
C ARG A 3 -4.62 4.38 -12.96
N ARG A 4 -4.42 3.86 -14.17
CA ARG A 4 -4.97 2.57 -14.55
C ARG A 4 -4.06 1.46 -14.03
N MET A 5 -4.62 0.58 -13.20
CA MET A 5 -3.85 -0.48 -12.55
C MET A 5 -4.58 -1.81 -12.63
N LYS A 6 -3.80 -2.88 -12.55
CA LYS A 6 -4.34 -4.24 -12.45
C LYS A 6 -4.79 -4.51 -11.03
N LYS A 7 -5.90 -5.22 -10.90
CA LYS A 7 -6.29 -5.78 -9.61
C LYS A 7 -5.20 -6.74 -9.13
N LEU A 8 -4.95 -6.75 -7.82
CA LEU A 8 -3.89 -7.57 -7.24
C LEU A 8 -4.14 -9.05 -7.52
N GLN A 9 -3.15 -9.72 -8.12
CA GLN A 9 -3.26 -11.14 -8.45
C GLN A 9 -2.89 -12.00 -7.25
N ARG A 10 -3.90 -12.50 -6.57
CA ARG A 10 -3.72 -13.34 -5.38
C ARG A 10 -3.61 -14.82 -5.72
N LYS A 11 -4.09 -15.24 -6.91
CA LYS A 11 -4.07 -16.62 -7.37
C LYS A 11 -3.48 -16.68 -8.77
N LYS A 12 -2.74 -17.76 -9.05
CA LYS A 12 -2.07 -17.93 -10.35
C LYS A 12 -3.03 -17.86 -11.54
N CYS A 13 -4.22 -18.42 -11.39
CA CYS A 13 -5.22 -18.48 -12.47
C CYS A 13 -6.27 -17.37 -12.42
N GLN A 14 -6.06 -16.38 -11.57
CA GLN A 14 -6.95 -15.22 -11.47
C GLN A 14 -6.88 -14.41 -12.75
N LYS A 15 -8.03 -14.02 -13.29
CA LYS A 15 -8.09 -13.15 -14.47
C LYS A 15 -7.62 -11.75 -14.11
N PHE A 16 -6.90 -11.13 -15.02
CA PHE A 16 -6.49 -9.74 -14.87
C PHE A 16 -7.68 -8.81 -15.10
N GLU A 17 -7.90 -7.94 -14.14
CA GLU A 17 -8.88 -6.86 -14.25
C GLU A 17 -8.14 -5.53 -14.15
N TRP A 18 -8.40 -4.64 -15.09
CA TRP A 18 -7.85 -3.30 -15.10
C TRP A 18 -8.90 -2.33 -14.59
N LYS A 19 -8.48 -1.40 -13.76
CA LYS A 19 -9.36 -0.38 -13.19
C LYS A 19 -8.64 0.95 -13.11
N ASP A 20 -9.39 2.02 -13.24
CA ASP A 20 -8.88 3.35 -12.96
C ASP A 20 -8.97 3.58 -11.45
N VAL A 21 -7.84 3.87 -10.84
CA VAL A 21 -7.72 4.06 -9.39
C VAL A 21 -7.29 5.50 -9.13
N ASP A 22 -8.07 6.23 -8.35
CA ASP A 22 -7.67 7.55 -7.91
C ASP A 22 -6.71 7.38 -6.72
N LEU A 23 -5.53 7.95 -6.84
CA LEU A 23 -4.52 7.83 -5.77
C LEU A 23 -4.99 8.43 -4.45
N LYS A 24 -5.96 9.35 -4.49
CA LYS A 24 -6.58 9.89 -3.28
C LYS A 24 -7.36 8.84 -2.49
N ASP A 25 -7.77 7.75 -3.13
CA ASP A 25 -8.52 6.67 -2.49
C ASP A 25 -7.62 5.59 -1.93
N VAL A 26 -6.32 5.69 -2.15
CA VAL A 26 -5.34 4.70 -1.67
C VAL A 26 -4.96 4.99 -0.23
N ASN A 27 -5.14 4.00 0.64
CA ASN A 27 -4.75 4.12 2.05
C ASN A 27 -3.23 3.98 2.22
N TYR A 28 -2.66 2.93 1.63
CA TYR A 28 -1.22 2.70 1.71
C TYR A 28 -0.74 1.83 0.55
N ILE A 29 0.58 1.85 0.35
CA ILE A 29 1.27 1.10 -0.70
C ILE A 29 2.41 0.34 -0.04
N ASP A 30 2.48 -0.96 -0.28
CA ASP A 30 3.58 -1.78 0.24
C ASP A 30 4.03 -2.80 -0.80
N LYS A 31 5.14 -3.49 -0.49
CA LYS A 31 5.60 -4.59 -1.32
C LYS A 31 4.75 -5.81 -1.05
N TRP A 32 4.42 -6.53 -2.10
CA TRP A 32 3.62 -7.74 -2.00
C TRP A 32 4.14 -8.82 -2.94
N GLN A 33 4.11 -10.06 -2.49
CA GLN A 33 4.43 -11.23 -3.28
C GLN A 33 3.34 -12.27 -3.11
N ARG A 34 2.89 -12.84 -4.23
CA ARG A 34 1.87 -13.89 -4.17
C ARG A 34 2.42 -15.15 -3.50
N THR A 35 3.64 -15.52 -3.85
CA THR A 35 4.36 -16.63 -3.24
C THR A 35 5.83 -16.25 -3.06
N GLU A 36 6.57 -17.07 -2.32
CA GLU A 36 7.99 -16.90 -2.08
C GLU A 36 8.81 -16.78 -3.37
N HIS A 37 8.35 -17.43 -4.44
CA HIS A 37 9.04 -17.46 -5.73
C HIS A 37 8.44 -16.52 -6.77
N SER A 38 7.37 -15.81 -6.43
CA SER A 38 6.75 -14.86 -7.34
C SER A 38 7.51 -13.55 -7.37
N GLN A 39 7.36 -12.82 -8.48
CA GLN A 39 7.89 -11.46 -8.58
C GLN A 39 7.19 -10.55 -7.56
N SER A 40 7.97 -9.71 -6.89
CA SER A 40 7.42 -8.67 -6.01
C SER A 40 6.76 -7.57 -6.83
N VAL A 41 5.63 -7.09 -6.35
CA VAL A 41 4.93 -5.95 -6.92
C VAL A 41 4.63 -4.96 -5.81
N LEU A 42 4.25 -3.74 -6.19
CA LEU A 42 3.68 -2.80 -5.23
C LEU A 42 2.18 -3.01 -5.19
N ALA A 43 1.66 -3.17 -3.98
CA ALA A 43 0.22 -3.30 -3.77
C ALA A 43 -0.32 -1.96 -3.28
N TYR A 44 -1.30 -1.44 -4.00
CA TYR A 44 -2.00 -0.19 -3.68
C TYR A 44 -3.33 -0.57 -3.03
N HIS A 45 -3.45 -0.33 -1.74
CA HIS A 45 -4.62 -0.77 -0.95
C HIS A 45 -5.64 0.34 -0.82
N THR A 46 -6.85 0.06 -1.28
CA THR A 46 -7.98 0.99 -1.20
C THR A 46 -9.13 0.34 -0.45
N THR A 47 -10.17 1.11 -0.15
CA THR A 47 -11.40 0.60 0.45
C THR A 47 -12.07 -0.44 -0.47
N ASP A 48 -11.93 -0.28 -1.78
CA ASP A 48 -12.59 -1.15 -2.77
C ASP A 48 -11.72 -2.32 -3.24
N GLY A 49 -10.59 -2.54 -2.60
CA GLY A 49 -9.70 -3.64 -2.94
C GLY A 49 -8.27 -3.19 -3.14
N SER A 50 -7.45 -4.11 -3.60
CA SER A 50 -6.02 -3.87 -3.79
C SER A 50 -5.65 -4.01 -5.26
N PHE A 51 -4.67 -3.20 -5.70
CA PHE A 51 -4.22 -3.14 -7.08
C PHE A 51 -2.71 -3.25 -7.10
N GLN A 52 -2.14 -3.66 -8.22
CA GLN A 52 -0.69 -3.87 -8.33
C GLN A 52 -0.07 -3.02 -9.42
N ASP A 53 1.19 -2.67 -9.20
CA ASP A 53 2.03 -1.99 -10.16
C ASP A 53 3.45 -2.54 -10.04
N LEU A 54 4.15 -2.57 -11.17
CA LEU A 54 5.53 -3.02 -11.24
C LEU A 54 6.46 -1.83 -11.04
N ASP A 55 6.82 -1.59 -9.81
CA ASP A 55 7.71 -0.48 -9.47
C ASP A 55 8.42 -0.84 -8.17
N ILE A 56 9.39 -0.05 -7.77
CA ILE A 56 10.03 -0.21 -6.47
C ILE A 56 9.55 0.90 -5.54
N LEU A 57 9.50 0.59 -4.26
CA LEU A 57 8.93 1.49 -3.26
C LEU A 57 9.64 2.85 -3.21
N ALA A 58 10.96 2.86 -3.37
CA ALA A 58 11.72 4.10 -3.36
C ALA A 58 11.35 5.02 -4.53
N GLU A 59 11.14 4.46 -5.72
CA GLU A 59 10.74 5.22 -6.88
C GLU A 59 9.30 5.73 -6.75
N ALA A 60 8.42 4.90 -6.20
CA ALA A 60 7.06 5.31 -5.93
C ALA A 60 7.02 6.44 -4.89
N ALA A 61 7.87 6.37 -3.87
CA ALA A 61 7.97 7.42 -2.87
C ALA A 61 8.34 8.76 -3.50
N ALA A 62 9.31 8.75 -4.40
CA ALA A 62 9.73 9.96 -5.10
C ALA A 62 8.64 10.50 -6.03
N ALA A 63 7.98 9.62 -6.77
CA ALA A 63 6.93 9.99 -7.72
C ALA A 63 5.66 10.52 -7.04
N LEU A 64 5.34 10.00 -5.86
CA LEU A 64 4.10 10.31 -5.15
C LEU A 64 4.29 11.26 -3.97
N LYS A 65 5.45 11.86 -3.88
CA LYS A 65 5.81 12.79 -2.82
C LYS A 65 4.78 13.91 -2.62
N ASP A 66 4.26 14.45 -3.72
CA ASP A 66 3.33 15.57 -3.67
C ASP A 66 1.86 15.13 -3.65
N GLU A 67 1.61 13.82 -3.58
CA GLU A 67 0.25 13.26 -3.57
C GLU A 67 -0.23 12.90 -2.16
N GLY A 68 0.49 13.36 -1.12
CA GLY A 68 0.09 13.15 0.27
C GLY A 68 0.58 11.86 0.90
N PHE A 69 1.48 11.13 0.23
CA PHE A 69 2.04 9.89 0.78
C PHE A 69 3.31 10.15 1.58
N ILE A 70 3.43 9.50 2.71
CA ILE A 70 4.62 9.54 3.56
C ILE A 70 5.18 8.13 3.72
N MET A 71 6.50 8.03 3.77
CA MET A 71 7.18 6.75 4.00
C MET A 71 7.13 6.41 5.49
N VAL A 72 6.69 5.19 5.80
CA VAL A 72 6.62 4.70 7.19
C VAL A 72 7.45 3.42 7.30
N GLY A 73 8.44 3.44 8.21
CA GLY A 73 9.24 2.27 8.53
C GLY A 73 9.99 1.65 7.37
N ARG A 74 10.23 2.36 6.29
CA ARG A 74 10.87 1.87 5.05
C ARG A 74 10.11 0.75 4.34
N THR A 75 8.92 0.40 4.83
CA THR A 75 8.15 -0.73 4.28
C THR A 75 6.89 -0.33 3.57
N ALA A 76 6.39 0.87 3.81
CA ALA A 76 5.12 1.31 3.24
C ALA A 76 5.08 2.81 3.00
N LEU A 77 4.29 3.20 2.00
CA LEU A 77 3.89 4.58 1.78
C LEU A 77 2.45 4.70 2.25
N VAL A 78 2.16 5.67 3.09
CA VAL A 78 0.85 5.83 3.71
C VAL A 78 0.25 7.18 3.31
N GLN A 79 -1.02 7.16 2.91
CA GLN A 79 -1.76 8.38 2.60
C GLN A 79 -2.12 9.08 3.92
N GLU A 80 -1.46 10.19 4.21
CA GLU A 80 -1.60 10.87 5.49
C GLU A 80 -3.03 11.25 5.82
N GLU A 81 -3.79 11.76 4.84
CA GLU A 81 -5.19 12.15 5.03
C GLU A 81 -6.12 11.01 5.38
N LYS A 82 -5.73 9.77 5.09
CA LYS A 82 -6.56 8.60 5.34
C LYS A 82 -6.35 8.01 6.73
N ILE A 83 -5.36 8.51 7.46
CA ILE A 83 -5.03 8.01 8.80
C ILE A 83 -6.07 8.54 9.79
N GLU A 84 -6.70 7.63 10.54
CA GLU A 84 -7.58 7.99 11.64
C GLU A 84 -6.80 8.06 12.94
N LYS A 85 -5.96 7.05 13.22
CA LYS A 85 -5.15 7.03 14.43
C LYS A 85 -3.93 6.15 14.26
N ILE A 86 -2.90 6.42 15.07
CA ILE A 86 -1.69 5.63 15.14
C ILE A 86 -1.52 5.20 16.60
N GLN A 87 -1.36 3.89 16.82
CA GLN A 87 -1.16 3.33 18.15
C GLN A 87 0.19 2.63 18.22
N SER A 88 0.99 2.97 19.21
CA SER A 88 2.25 2.27 19.47
C SER A 88 1.97 0.94 20.14
N ILE A 89 2.65 -0.10 19.67
CA ILE A 89 2.60 -1.43 20.29
C ILE A 89 3.94 -1.63 20.96
N GLU A 90 3.92 -1.98 22.24
CA GLU A 90 5.13 -2.18 23.02
C GLU A 90 6.07 -3.18 22.33
N ASN A 91 7.29 -2.74 22.01
CA ASN A 91 8.34 -3.51 21.37
C ASN A 91 8.07 -4.00 19.94
N ASN A 92 6.89 -3.73 19.37
CA ASN A 92 6.50 -4.29 18.08
C ASN A 92 6.18 -3.26 17.01
N GLY A 93 6.43 -1.97 17.26
CA GLY A 93 6.18 -0.93 16.28
C GLY A 93 4.85 -0.24 16.50
N SER A 94 4.09 -0.08 15.43
CA SER A 94 2.84 0.70 15.47
C SER A 94 1.75 0.06 14.63
N VAL A 95 0.50 0.36 14.98
CA VAL A 95 -0.66 0.04 14.17
C VAL A 95 -1.27 1.34 13.69
N ILE A 96 -1.39 1.49 12.38
CA ILE A 96 -2.05 2.63 11.75
C ILE A 96 -3.45 2.18 11.38
N THR A 97 -4.46 2.88 11.89
CA THR A 97 -5.85 2.63 11.53
C THR A 97 -6.30 3.73 10.57
N PHE A 98 -6.84 3.32 9.45
CA PHE A 98 -7.36 4.24 8.44
C PHE A 98 -8.84 4.54 8.68
N LYS A 99 -9.34 5.60 8.07
CA LYS A 99 -10.72 6.07 8.26
C LYS A 99 -11.77 5.04 7.85
N ASP A 100 -11.42 4.11 6.96
CA ASP A 100 -12.32 3.04 6.53
C ASP A 100 -12.25 1.80 7.44
N GLY A 101 -11.46 1.84 8.51
CA GLY A 101 -11.28 0.71 9.43
C GLY A 101 -10.13 -0.22 9.09
N THR A 102 -9.52 -0.06 7.92
CA THR A 102 -8.36 -0.85 7.52
C THR A 102 -7.18 -0.56 8.47
N GLN A 103 -6.38 -1.57 8.76
CA GLN A 103 -5.21 -1.41 9.63
C GLN A 103 -3.93 -1.85 8.93
N LEU A 104 -2.85 -1.14 9.21
CA LEU A 104 -1.51 -1.47 8.75
C LEU A 104 -0.59 -1.61 9.96
N HIS A 105 0.07 -2.76 10.06
CA HIS A 105 1.06 -2.99 11.12
C HIS A 105 2.44 -2.61 10.60
N VAL A 106 3.08 -1.67 11.28
CA VAL A 106 4.43 -1.22 10.95
C VAL A 106 5.37 -1.73 12.02
N LEU A 107 6.25 -2.64 11.64
CA LEU A 107 7.21 -3.22 12.58
C LEU A 107 8.29 -2.19 12.92
N LYS A 108 8.69 -2.20 14.17
CA LYS A 108 9.78 -1.33 14.63
C LYS A 108 11.08 -1.83 14.00
N GLN A 109 11.78 -0.93 13.32
CA GLN A 109 13.08 -1.23 12.75
C GLN A 109 14.17 -0.73 13.70
N MET A 110 15.11 -1.60 13.97
CA MET A 110 16.27 -1.26 14.78
C MET A 110 17.46 -0.91 13.91
#